data_87daddd10a04f9ddb6bf0e676a3022d2
#
_entry.id   87daddd10a04f9ddb6bf0e676a3022d2
#
_cell.length_a   1.000
_cell.length_b   1.000
_cell.length_c   1.000
_cell.angle_alpha   90.00
_cell.angle_beta   90.00
_cell.angle_gamma   90.00
#
_symmetry.space_group_name_H-M   'P 1'
#
loop_
_entity.id
_entity.type
_entity.pdbx_description
1 polymer ?
#
loop_
_entity_poly.entity_id
_entity_poly.type
_entity_poly.pdbx_seq_one_letter_code
_entity_poly.pdbx_strand_id
1 'polypeptide(L)'
;MRLMMLFALATLAVIGVIAVLFIGNFRQSQRDSIVLPDAAQSAQPAAQQPGEEPSLLEVSRSNVQSIVRYLHRPQYYHQSYTITRQMGGAASESTAELWVSDTRVCAVMTSAAGEKHLLTDGQTRYVWYASDEKVRQLPVAADVTMDELTGIPTYELLDTLPPETITDGEFITDDRYDSGRQIFAAAEQDGVRRECWISLDYGLLTESILKREGETVYDALQTG
;
A
#
# COMPACT_ATOMS: atom_id res chain seq x y z
N MET A 1 32.17 2.56 -30.98
CA MET A 1 32.09 3.74 -30.10
C MET A 1 30.93 4.69 -30.43
N ARG A 2 30.70 5.11 -31.65
CA ARG A 2 29.59 6.02 -32.02
C ARG A 2 28.20 5.44 -31.84
N LEU A 3 28.02 4.15 -32.07
CA LEU A 3 26.71 3.46 -31.92
C LEU A 3 26.29 3.37 -30.43
N MET A 4 27.22 3.04 -29.52
CA MET A 4 26.96 3.03 -28.07
C MET A 4 26.57 4.40 -27.51
N MET A 5 27.17 5.47 -28.04
CA MET A 5 26.86 6.83 -27.63
C MET A 5 25.46 7.26 -28.07
N LEU A 6 24.98 6.80 -29.23
CA LEU A 6 23.62 7.04 -29.72
C LEU A 6 22.57 6.30 -28.86
N PHE A 7 22.85 5.06 -28.46
CA PHE A 7 21.96 4.31 -27.55
C PHE A 7 21.87 4.96 -26.16
N ALA A 8 22.98 5.41 -25.59
CA ALA A 8 23.00 6.10 -24.30
C ALA A 8 22.22 7.43 -24.35
N LEU A 9 22.30 8.17 -25.46
CA LEU A 9 21.53 9.41 -25.66
C LEU A 9 20.03 9.15 -25.81
N ALA A 10 19.66 8.08 -26.52
CA ALA A 10 18.27 7.69 -26.70
C ALA A 10 17.61 7.24 -25.38
N THR A 11 18.32 6.46 -24.55
CA THR A 11 17.83 6.05 -23.23
C THR A 11 17.68 7.23 -22.28
N LEU A 12 18.61 8.19 -22.27
CA LEU A 12 18.50 9.41 -21.46
C LEU A 12 17.29 10.27 -21.90
N ALA A 13 17.02 10.36 -23.19
CA ALA A 13 15.87 11.10 -23.71
C ALA A 13 14.52 10.44 -23.28
N VAL A 14 14.44 9.12 -23.30
CA VAL A 14 13.23 8.38 -22.88
C VAL A 14 13.00 8.54 -21.38
N ILE A 15 14.04 8.45 -20.54
CA ILE A 15 13.95 8.70 -19.10
C ILE A 15 13.51 10.13 -18.82
N GLY A 16 14.04 11.12 -19.54
CA GLY A 16 13.64 12.52 -19.41
C GLY A 16 12.17 12.76 -19.74
N VAL A 17 11.64 12.13 -20.79
CA VAL A 17 10.22 12.25 -21.17
C VAL A 17 9.31 11.61 -20.11
N ILE A 18 9.69 10.45 -19.59
CA ILE A 18 8.93 9.78 -18.51
C ILE A 18 8.92 10.65 -17.25
N ALA A 19 10.05 11.21 -16.84
CA ALA A 19 10.14 12.10 -15.68
C ALA A 19 9.28 13.36 -15.82
N VAL A 20 9.26 13.98 -17.01
CA VAL A 20 8.43 15.17 -17.28
C VAL A 20 6.94 14.84 -17.25
N LEU A 21 6.54 13.71 -17.78
CA LEU A 21 5.14 13.25 -17.74
C LEU A 21 4.69 12.91 -16.31
N PHE A 22 5.57 12.32 -15.49
CA PHE A 22 5.29 12.05 -14.08
C PHE A 22 5.16 13.34 -13.26
N ILE A 23 6.10 14.28 -13.41
CA ILE A 23 6.07 15.56 -12.67
C ILE A 23 4.87 16.41 -13.10
N GLY A 24 4.49 16.36 -14.38
CA GLY A 24 3.31 17.06 -14.89
C GLY A 24 2.00 16.58 -14.27
N ASN A 25 1.81 15.27 -14.17
CA ASN A 25 0.62 14.66 -13.55
C ASN A 25 0.58 14.88 -12.03
N PHE A 26 1.72 14.82 -11.34
CA PHE A 26 1.79 15.06 -9.89
C PHE A 26 1.36 16.49 -9.49
N ARG A 27 1.66 17.48 -10.32
CA ARG A 27 1.25 18.87 -10.06
C ARG A 27 -0.22 19.15 -10.37
N GLN A 28 -0.88 18.32 -11.17
CA GLN A 28 -2.29 18.49 -11.52
C GLN A 28 -3.19 17.86 -10.45
N SER A 29 -2.76 16.77 -9.82
CA SER A 29 -3.50 16.11 -8.74
C SER A 29 -3.61 16.93 -7.45
N GLN A 30 -2.71 17.91 -7.22
CA GLN A 30 -2.78 18.80 -6.06
C GLN A 30 -3.73 20.01 -6.23
N ARG A 31 -4.37 20.18 -7.38
CA ARG A 31 -5.25 21.33 -7.66
C ARG A 31 -6.74 21.04 -7.67
N ASP A 32 -7.14 19.79 -7.59
CA ASP A 32 -8.55 19.46 -7.40
C ASP A 32 -8.90 19.63 -5.92
N SER A 33 -9.14 20.89 -5.54
CA SER A 33 -9.84 21.18 -4.29
C SER A 33 -11.18 20.45 -4.32
N ILE A 34 -11.42 19.62 -3.32
CA ILE A 34 -12.72 18.99 -3.08
C ILE A 34 -13.75 20.13 -2.97
N VAL A 35 -14.49 20.36 -4.04
CA VAL A 35 -15.69 21.17 -3.98
C VAL A 35 -16.73 20.27 -3.34
N LEU A 36 -16.97 20.48 -2.04
CA LEU A 36 -18.12 19.89 -1.36
C LEU A 36 -19.37 20.29 -2.15
N PRO A 37 -20.28 19.36 -2.47
CA PRO A 37 -21.56 19.69 -3.05
C PRO A 37 -22.25 20.68 -2.12
N ASP A 38 -22.75 21.79 -2.69
CA ASP A 38 -23.54 22.78 -1.96
C ASP A 38 -24.73 22.06 -1.30
N ALA A 39 -24.69 21.95 0.01
CA ALA A 39 -25.78 21.43 0.84
C ALA A 39 -26.87 22.52 0.98
N ALA A 40 -27.28 23.06 -0.14
CA ALA A 40 -28.45 23.97 -0.23
C ALA A 40 -29.60 23.21 -0.86
N GLN A 41 -30.30 22.46 -0.04
CA GLN A 41 -31.76 22.33 -0.02
C GLN A 41 -32.19 21.01 0.58
N SER A 42 -32.77 21.09 1.77
CA SER A 42 -33.57 20.09 2.46
C SER A 42 -32.92 19.39 3.67
N ALA A 43 -32.74 20.14 4.74
CA ALA A 43 -33.03 19.68 6.11
C ALA A 43 -33.11 20.92 7.03
N GLN A 44 -34.19 21.06 7.73
CA GLN A 44 -34.35 22.02 8.86
C GLN A 44 -33.17 21.88 9.81
N PRO A 45 -32.57 22.96 10.31
CA PRO A 45 -31.53 22.90 11.28
C PRO A 45 -32.08 22.31 12.59
N ALA A 46 -31.79 21.06 12.87
CA ALA A 46 -31.81 20.59 14.24
C ALA A 46 -30.77 21.44 14.98
N ALA A 47 -31.21 22.14 16.01
CA ALA A 47 -30.38 22.99 16.84
C ALA A 47 -29.17 22.17 17.33
N GLN A 48 -28.01 22.48 16.77
CA GLN A 48 -26.74 21.98 17.29
C GLN A 48 -26.58 22.53 18.71
N GLN A 49 -26.57 21.67 19.68
CA GLN A 49 -26.17 22.03 21.03
C GLN A 49 -24.72 22.50 20.98
N PRO A 50 -24.39 23.69 21.55
CA PRO A 50 -23.00 24.15 21.62
C PRO A 50 -22.29 23.29 22.65
N GLY A 51 -21.40 22.40 22.20
CA GLY A 51 -20.54 21.64 23.12
C GLY A 51 -20.22 20.18 22.74
N GLU A 52 -20.75 19.65 21.63
CA GLU A 52 -20.24 18.36 21.15
C GLU A 52 -18.94 18.61 20.39
N GLU A 53 -17.84 18.23 21.01
CA GLU A 53 -16.59 17.99 20.30
C GLU A 53 -16.88 17.02 19.15
N PRO A 54 -16.28 17.19 17.95
CA PRO A 54 -16.47 16.25 16.85
C PRO A 54 -16.16 14.85 17.38
N SER A 55 -17.13 13.94 17.29
CA SER A 55 -16.96 12.58 17.78
C SER A 55 -15.74 11.98 17.06
N LEU A 56 -14.69 11.69 17.84
CA LEU A 56 -13.54 10.97 17.35
C LEU A 56 -14.04 9.66 16.72
N LEU A 57 -13.47 9.29 15.58
CA LEU A 57 -13.79 8.02 14.94
C LEU A 57 -13.54 6.89 15.94
N GLU A 58 -14.60 6.26 16.42
CA GLU A 58 -14.48 5.11 17.32
C GLU A 58 -14.17 3.89 16.48
N VAL A 59 -12.90 3.48 16.50
CA VAL A 59 -12.44 2.23 15.88
C VAL A 59 -12.41 1.14 16.94
N SER A 60 -12.97 -0.01 16.60
CA SER A 60 -13.03 -1.17 17.49
C SER A 60 -12.94 -2.46 16.67
N ARG A 61 -12.70 -3.59 17.33
CA ARG A 61 -12.74 -4.92 16.72
C ARG A 61 -13.99 -5.15 15.86
N SER A 62 -15.16 -4.66 16.31
CA SER A 62 -16.44 -4.94 15.66
C SER A 62 -16.67 -4.13 14.37
N ASN A 63 -16.00 -3.02 14.18
CA ASN A 63 -16.22 -2.13 13.03
C ASN A 63 -14.98 -1.86 12.17
N VAL A 64 -13.77 -2.24 12.64
CA VAL A 64 -12.52 -1.95 11.92
C VAL A 64 -12.51 -2.51 10.49
N GLN A 65 -13.04 -3.70 10.26
CA GLN A 65 -13.12 -4.29 8.93
C GLN A 65 -14.00 -3.45 8.00
N SER A 66 -15.13 -2.94 8.50
CA SER A 66 -15.99 -2.04 7.73
C SER A 66 -15.30 -0.71 7.44
N ILE A 67 -14.57 -0.14 8.41
CA ILE A 67 -13.84 1.11 8.23
C ILE A 67 -12.76 0.92 7.17
N VAL A 68 -11.95 -0.14 7.25
CA VAL A 68 -10.89 -0.48 6.31
C VAL A 68 -11.42 -0.63 4.88
N ARG A 69 -12.59 -1.24 4.72
CA ARG A 69 -13.27 -1.40 3.41
C ARG A 69 -13.59 -0.06 2.75
N TYR A 70 -13.94 0.96 3.54
CA TYR A 70 -14.30 2.28 3.04
C TYR A 70 -13.15 3.28 3.02
N LEU A 71 -11.95 2.88 3.43
CA LEU A 71 -10.78 3.73 3.29
C LEU A 71 -10.50 4.01 1.82
N HIS A 72 -10.40 5.30 1.51
CA HIS A 72 -10.08 5.73 0.15
C HIS A 72 -8.57 5.59 -0.08
N ARG A 73 -8.19 4.67 -0.97
CA ARG A 73 -6.82 4.53 -1.44
C ARG A 73 -6.60 5.43 -2.65
N PRO A 74 -5.48 6.17 -2.74
CA PRO A 74 -5.14 6.93 -3.92
C PRO A 74 -5.04 6.03 -5.16
N GLN A 75 -5.48 6.52 -6.32
CA GLN A 75 -5.31 5.82 -7.59
C GLN A 75 -3.83 5.79 -8.05
N TYR A 76 -3.06 6.75 -7.58
CA TYR A 76 -1.65 6.93 -7.92
C TYR A 76 -0.86 7.10 -6.64
N TYR A 77 0.06 6.19 -6.37
CA TYR A 77 0.92 6.29 -5.21
C TYR A 77 2.24 5.55 -5.41
N HIS A 78 3.21 5.92 -4.62
CA HIS A 78 4.49 5.26 -4.47
C HIS A 78 4.71 4.96 -2.98
N GLN A 79 5.20 3.76 -2.69
CA GLN A 79 5.57 3.37 -1.33
C GLN A 79 6.88 2.60 -1.36
N SER A 80 7.71 2.84 -0.34
CA SER A 80 8.93 2.09 -0.07
C SER A 80 8.80 1.34 1.24
N TYR A 81 9.30 0.11 1.29
CA TYR A 81 9.26 -0.73 2.48
C TYR A 81 10.63 -1.33 2.79
N THR A 82 10.94 -1.43 4.07
CA THR A 82 11.92 -2.39 4.59
C THR A 82 11.17 -3.61 5.09
N ILE A 83 11.57 -4.79 4.63
CA ILE A 83 10.91 -6.06 4.95
C ILE A 83 11.90 -6.98 5.64
N THR A 84 11.62 -7.31 6.89
CA THR A 84 12.39 -8.28 7.69
C THR A 84 11.64 -9.60 7.76
N ARG A 85 12.29 -10.71 7.48
CA ARG A 85 11.77 -12.07 7.62
C ARG A 85 12.64 -12.88 8.57
N GLN A 86 12.00 -13.61 9.47
CA GLN A 86 12.68 -14.52 10.39
C GLN A 86 12.32 -15.96 10.02
N MET A 87 13.31 -16.76 9.70
CA MET A 87 13.17 -18.18 9.37
C MET A 87 14.23 -18.99 10.08
N GLY A 88 13.79 -19.91 10.97
CA GLY A 88 14.69 -20.85 11.65
C GLY A 88 15.80 -20.17 12.49
N GLY A 89 15.50 -19.02 13.09
CA GLY A 89 16.46 -18.25 13.90
C GLY A 89 17.40 -17.34 13.12
N ALA A 90 17.28 -17.28 11.79
CA ALA A 90 18.01 -16.35 10.94
C ALA A 90 17.08 -15.23 10.45
N ALA A 91 17.52 -13.98 10.59
CA ALA A 91 16.85 -12.82 10.03
C ALA A 91 17.38 -12.52 8.62
N SER A 92 16.49 -12.17 7.70
CA SER A 92 16.82 -11.65 6.38
C SER A 92 16.10 -10.34 6.14
N GLU A 93 16.79 -9.37 5.55
CA GLU A 93 16.24 -8.07 5.21
C GLU A 93 16.18 -7.91 3.70
N SER A 94 15.14 -7.23 3.23
CA SER A 94 14.95 -6.82 1.85
C SER A 94 14.24 -5.48 1.80
N THR A 95 14.40 -4.74 0.71
CA THR A 95 13.64 -3.54 0.43
C THR A 95 12.65 -3.79 -0.69
N ALA A 96 11.56 -3.06 -0.68
CA ALA A 96 10.57 -3.11 -1.75
C ALA A 96 10.11 -1.69 -2.11
N GLU A 97 10.03 -1.44 -3.41
CA GLU A 97 9.48 -0.23 -3.99
C GLU A 97 8.23 -0.59 -4.77
N LEU A 98 7.14 0.13 -4.54
CA LEU A 98 5.84 -0.12 -5.16
C LEU A 98 5.31 1.16 -5.79
N TRP A 99 5.06 1.14 -7.09
CA TRP A 99 4.37 2.21 -7.83
C TRP A 99 3.04 1.67 -8.32
N VAL A 100 1.98 2.37 -7.99
CA VAL A 100 0.62 2.05 -8.45
C VAL A 100 0.09 3.22 -9.27
N SER A 101 -0.53 2.90 -10.41
CA SER A 101 -1.16 3.85 -11.30
C SER A 101 -2.41 3.20 -11.88
N ASP A 102 -3.54 3.39 -11.20
CA ASP A 102 -4.82 2.74 -11.51
C ASP A 102 -4.69 1.20 -11.49
N THR A 103 -4.82 0.54 -12.62
CA THR A 103 -4.66 -0.93 -12.75
C THR A 103 -3.23 -1.37 -13.00
N ARG A 104 -2.30 -0.44 -13.17
CA ARG A 104 -0.89 -0.74 -13.45
C ARG A 104 -0.08 -0.72 -12.17
N VAL A 105 0.72 -1.74 -11.99
CA VAL A 105 1.58 -1.87 -10.83
C VAL A 105 2.99 -2.18 -11.29
N CYS A 106 3.96 -1.47 -10.73
CA CYS A 106 5.37 -1.77 -10.84
C CYS A 106 5.92 -2.01 -9.42
N ALA A 107 6.62 -3.11 -9.22
CA ALA A 107 7.27 -3.40 -7.96
C ALA A 107 8.72 -3.84 -8.19
N VAL A 108 9.62 -3.36 -7.35
CA VAL A 108 11.02 -3.77 -7.31
C VAL A 108 11.34 -4.26 -5.90
N MET A 109 11.84 -5.47 -5.79
CA MET A 109 12.25 -6.06 -4.50
C MET A 109 13.74 -6.36 -4.54
N THR A 110 14.51 -5.77 -3.64
CA THR A 110 15.95 -5.97 -3.51
C THR A 110 16.26 -6.78 -2.25
N SER A 111 17.02 -7.84 -2.38
CA SER A 111 17.44 -8.72 -1.28
C SER A 111 18.87 -9.20 -1.49
N ALA A 112 19.41 -9.94 -0.54
CA ALA A 112 20.72 -10.59 -0.70
C ALA A 112 20.79 -11.56 -1.91
N ALA A 113 19.63 -12.07 -2.36
CA ALA A 113 19.55 -12.95 -3.54
C ALA A 113 19.51 -12.18 -4.87
N GLY A 114 19.48 -10.86 -4.83
CA GLY A 114 19.39 -9.97 -5.99
C GLY A 114 18.10 -9.19 -6.07
N GLU A 115 17.89 -8.57 -7.22
CA GLU A 115 16.76 -7.68 -7.50
C GLU A 115 15.73 -8.39 -8.37
N LYS A 116 14.48 -8.38 -7.94
CA LYS A 116 13.31 -8.90 -8.63
C LYS A 116 12.41 -7.75 -9.05
N HIS A 117 12.03 -7.72 -10.30
CA HIS A 117 11.08 -6.76 -10.85
C HIS A 117 9.75 -7.42 -11.16
N LEU A 118 8.70 -6.66 -11.00
CA LEU A 118 7.34 -7.01 -11.40
C LEU A 118 6.71 -5.81 -12.09
N LEU A 119 6.01 -6.06 -13.18
CA LEU A 119 5.15 -5.10 -13.87
C LEU A 119 3.83 -5.77 -14.22
N THR A 120 2.72 -5.07 -14.05
CA THR A 120 1.42 -5.53 -14.57
C THR A 120 0.63 -4.38 -15.19
N ASP A 121 -0.17 -4.73 -16.19
CA ASP A 121 -1.17 -3.86 -16.83
C ASP A 121 -2.60 -4.17 -16.36
N GLY A 122 -2.75 -5.03 -15.33
CA GLY A 122 -4.03 -5.52 -14.84
C GLY A 122 -4.51 -6.82 -15.49
N GLN A 123 -3.95 -7.22 -16.63
CA GLN A 123 -4.29 -8.48 -17.33
C GLN A 123 -3.11 -9.45 -17.34
N THR A 124 -1.92 -8.91 -17.48
CA THR A 124 -0.69 -9.69 -17.60
C THR A 124 0.32 -9.21 -16.57
N ARG A 125 0.96 -10.17 -15.92
CA ARG A 125 2.06 -9.94 -15.00
C ARG A 125 3.38 -10.36 -15.66
N TYR A 126 4.34 -9.45 -15.67
CA TYR A 126 5.71 -9.66 -16.13
C TYR A 126 6.64 -9.70 -14.92
N VAL A 127 7.43 -10.74 -14.82
CA VAL A 127 8.39 -10.92 -13.70
C VAL A 127 9.76 -11.25 -14.28
N TRP A 128 10.79 -10.55 -13.81
CA TRP A 128 12.17 -10.84 -14.16
C TRP A 128 13.11 -10.56 -12.97
N TYR A 129 14.30 -11.09 -13.05
CA TYR A 129 15.38 -10.82 -12.11
C TYR A 129 16.46 -10.04 -12.82
N ALA A 130 17.12 -9.09 -12.14
CA ALA A 130 18.20 -8.29 -12.75
C ALA A 130 19.37 -9.15 -13.25
N SER A 131 19.57 -10.34 -12.68
CA SER A 131 20.57 -11.33 -13.08
C SER A 131 20.15 -12.24 -14.24
N ASP A 132 18.89 -12.20 -14.69
CA ASP A 132 18.33 -13.07 -15.74
C ASP A 132 17.87 -12.22 -16.92
N GLU A 133 18.22 -12.62 -18.15
CA GLU A 133 17.72 -11.99 -19.38
C GLU A 133 16.28 -12.37 -19.72
N LYS A 134 15.68 -13.28 -18.94
CA LYS A 134 14.35 -13.85 -19.25
C LYS A 134 13.27 -13.13 -18.47
N VAL A 135 12.26 -12.64 -19.20
CA VAL A 135 11.02 -12.13 -18.64
C VAL A 135 9.97 -13.24 -18.64
N ARG A 136 9.42 -13.55 -17.48
CA ARG A 136 8.29 -14.47 -17.34
C ARG A 136 6.99 -13.69 -17.48
N GLN A 137 6.12 -14.15 -18.35
CA GLN A 137 4.80 -13.58 -18.58
C GLN A 137 3.74 -14.54 -18.05
N LEU A 138 2.83 -14.04 -17.21
CA LEU A 138 1.77 -14.80 -16.57
C LEU A 138 0.46 -14.04 -16.65
N PRO A 139 -0.69 -14.69 -16.88
CA PRO A 139 -1.98 -14.02 -16.77
C PRO A 139 -2.23 -13.61 -15.30
N VAL A 140 -2.95 -12.51 -15.12
CA VAL A 140 -3.44 -12.06 -13.79
C VAL A 140 -4.84 -12.63 -13.63
N ALA A 141 -5.10 -13.34 -12.53
CA ALA A 141 -6.44 -13.80 -12.18
C ALA A 141 -7.33 -12.61 -11.79
N ALA A 142 -8.62 -12.69 -12.07
CA ALA A 142 -9.54 -11.58 -11.83
C ALA A 142 -9.73 -11.23 -10.33
N ASP A 143 -9.46 -12.20 -9.46
CA ASP A 143 -9.63 -12.13 -8.01
C ASP A 143 -8.30 -12.03 -7.23
N VAL A 144 -7.18 -11.80 -7.95
CA VAL A 144 -5.86 -11.70 -7.31
C VAL A 144 -5.77 -10.41 -6.51
N THR A 145 -5.35 -10.51 -5.26
CA THR A 145 -5.06 -9.36 -4.40
C THR A 145 -3.71 -8.73 -4.75
N MET A 146 -3.49 -7.48 -4.32
CA MET A 146 -2.21 -6.80 -4.51
C MET A 146 -1.06 -7.54 -3.80
N ASP A 147 -1.30 -8.10 -2.62
CA ASP A 147 -0.34 -8.93 -1.86
C ASP A 147 0.12 -10.14 -2.67
N GLU A 148 -0.83 -10.87 -3.28
CA GLU A 148 -0.52 -12.05 -4.09
C GLU A 148 0.18 -11.67 -5.41
N LEU A 149 -0.19 -10.53 -5.96
CA LEU A 149 0.38 -10.02 -7.19
C LEU A 149 1.84 -9.62 -7.02
N THR A 150 2.12 -8.82 -6.00
CA THR A 150 3.44 -8.19 -5.80
C THR A 150 4.33 -8.95 -4.81
N GLY A 151 3.73 -9.62 -3.83
CA GLY A 151 4.42 -10.16 -2.66
C GLY A 151 4.77 -9.09 -1.62
N ILE A 152 4.24 -7.87 -1.79
CA ILE A 152 4.33 -6.76 -0.84
C ILE A 152 3.00 -6.70 -0.08
N PRO A 153 3.00 -6.59 1.26
CA PRO A 153 1.77 -6.64 2.02
C PRO A 153 0.91 -5.41 1.75
N THR A 154 -0.40 -5.62 1.75
CA THR A 154 -1.40 -4.57 1.81
C THR A 154 -2.42 -4.92 2.89
N TYR A 155 -3.43 -4.11 3.09
CA TYR A 155 -4.52 -4.43 4.02
C TYR A 155 -5.77 -5.01 3.33
N GLU A 156 -5.73 -5.27 2.03
CA GLU A 156 -6.87 -5.82 1.27
C GLU A 156 -7.33 -7.16 1.83
N LEU A 157 -6.39 -7.96 2.32
CA LEU A 157 -6.69 -9.24 2.94
C LEU A 157 -7.65 -9.10 4.13
N LEU A 158 -7.57 -8.01 4.91
CA LEU A 158 -8.46 -7.80 6.06
C LEU A 158 -9.94 -7.75 5.66
N ASP A 159 -10.23 -7.25 4.46
CA ASP A 159 -11.60 -7.17 3.93
C ASP A 159 -12.18 -8.54 3.55
N THR A 160 -11.33 -9.47 3.14
CA THR A 160 -11.72 -10.81 2.69
C THR A 160 -11.80 -11.84 3.81
N LEU A 161 -11.24 -11.55 4.97
CA LEU A 161 -11.24 -12.45 6.12
C LEU A 161 -12.64 -12.57 6.74
N PRO A 162 -13.00 -13.75 7.31
CA PRO A 162 -14.21 -13.90 8.12
C PRO A 162 -14.17 -12.94 9.31
N PRO A 163 -15.27 -12.21 9.63
CA PRO A 163 -15.29 -11.22 10.72
C PRO A 163 -14.87 -11.77 12.09
N GLU A 164 -15.11 -13.05 12.35
CA GLU A 164 -14.70 -13.72 13.58
C GLU A 164 -13.19 -13.86 13.75
N THR A 165 -12.43 -13.80 12.67
CA THR A 165 -10.95 -13.84 12.71
C THR A 165 -10.34 -12.50 13.12
N ILE A 166 -11.09 -11.40 13.03
CA ILE A 166 -10.64 -10.10 13.51
C ILE A 166 -10.54 -10.16 15.04
N THR A 167 -9.36 -9.93 15.56
CA THR A 167 -9.08 -10.03 17.00
C THR A 167 -9.00 -8.67 17.68
N ASP A 168 -8.64 -7.63 16.93
CA ASP A 168 -8.45 -6.28 17.46
C ASP A 168 -8.70 -5.19 16.42
N GLY A 169 -9.03 -3.98 16.90
CA GLY A 169 -9.22 -2.79 16.08
C GLY A 169 -9.18 -1.55 16.96
N GLU A 170 -8.32 -0.60 16.63
CA GLU A 170 -8.09 0.60 17.43
C GLU A 170 -7.72 1.80 16.54
N PHE A 171 -8.11 3.00 16.97
CA PHE A 171 -7.57 4.25 16.45
C PHE A 171 -6.32 4.60 17.23
N ILE A 172 -5.21 4.80 16.52
CA ILE A 172 -3.91 5.11 17.11
C ILE A 172 -3.43 6.45 16.58
N THR A 173 -2.88 7.27 17.48
CA THR A 173 -2.06 8.43 17.11
C THR A 173 -0.60 8.05 17.37
N ASP A 174 0.21 8.02 16.32
CA ASP A 174 1.60 7.61 16.41
C ASP A 174 2.50 8.57 15.61
N ASP A 175 3.35 9.28 16.32
CA ASP A 175 4.26 10.29 15.75
C ASP A 175 5.42 9.68 14.96
N ARG A 176 5.55 8.33 14.92
CA ARG A 176 6.52 7.64 14.08
C ARG A 176 6.21 7.76 12.59
N TYR A 177 4.96 8.06 12.25
CA TYR A 177 4.49 8.15 10.87
C TYR A 177 4.06 9.58 10.54
N ASP A 178 4.30 10.02 9.32
CA ASP A 178 4.03 11.39 8.86
C ASP A 178 2.58 11.84 9.05
N SER A 179 1.61 10.92 8.94
CA SER A 179 0.19 11.24 9.14
C SER A 179 -0.21 11.35 10.61
N GLY A 180 0.52 10.69 11.50
CA GLY A 180 0.20 10.60 12.94
C GLY A 180 -1.12 9.88 13.28
N ARG A 181 -2.06 9.75 12.33
CA ARG A 181 -3.38 9.15 12.53
C ARG A 181 -3.48 7.80 11.82
N GLN A 182 -3.68 6.75 12.60
CA GLN A 182 -3.67 5.39 12.08
C GLN A 182 -4.85 4.57 12.57
N ILE A 183 -5.23 3.59 11.78
CA ILE A 183 -6.05 2.47 12.21
C ILE A 183 -5.13 1.28 12.42
N PHE A 184 -5.16 0.74 13.62
CA PHE A 184 -4.63 -0.58 13.92
C PHE A 184 -5.73 -1.61 13.70
N ALA A 185 -5.39 -2.71 13.02
CA ALA A 185 -6.27 -3.86 12.86
C ALA A 185 -5.46 -5.14 13.02
N ALA A 186 -6.00 -6.09 13.75
CA ALA A 186 -5.39 -7.41 13.88
C ALA A 186 -6.38 -8.53 13.57
N ALA A 187 -5.87 -9.56 12.90
CA ALA A 187 -6.62 -10.78 12.58
C ALA A 187 -5.78 -12.01 12.87
N GLU A 188 -6.42 -13.09 13.28
CA GLU A 188 -5.77 -14.37 13.53
C GLU A 188 -6.49 -15.49 12.80
N GLN A 189 -5.72 -16.25 12.02
CA GLN A 189 -6.20 -17.39 11.27
C GLN A 189 -5.09 -18.46 11.19
N ASP A 190 -5.44 -19.70 11.43
CA ASP A 190 -4.54 -20.86 11.33
C ASP A 190 -3.24 -20.70 12.16
N GLY A 191 -3.33 -20.09 13.35
CA GLY A 191 -2.20 -19.85 14.25
C GLY A 191 -1.24 -18.75 13.77
N VAL A 192 -1.66 -17.97 12.76
CA VAL A 192 -0.93 -16.79 12.30
C VAL A 192 -1.74 -15.54 12.66
N ARG A 193 -1.13 -14.65 13.43
CA ARG A 193 -1.67 -13.33 13.73
C ARG A 193 -1.05 -12.32 12.77
N ARG A 194 -1.90 -11.59 12.07
CA ARG A 194 -1.51 -10.44 11.24
C ARG A 194 -1.91 -9.17 11.94
N GLU A 195 -1.00 -8.24 12.03
CA GLU A 195 -1.21 -6.88 12.54
C GLU A 195 -0.94 -5.90 11.41
N CYS A 196 -1.81 -4.89 11.26
CA CYS A 196 -1.71 -3.87 10.21
C CYS A 196 -1.92 -2.48 10.81
N TRP A 197 -1.05 -1.55 10.46
CA TRP A 197 -1.21 -0.12 10.73
C TRP A 197 -1.49 0.56 9.40
N ILE A 198 -2.56 1.33 9.35
CA ILE A 198 -3.09 1.91 8.12
C ILE A 198 -3.27 3.40 8.33
N SER A 199 -2.61 4.22 7.53
CA SER A 199 -2.77 5.66 7.57
C SER A 199 -4.21 6.06 7.21
N LEU A 200 -4.86 6.84 8.08
CA LEU A 200 -6.17 7.44 7.79
C LEU A 200 -6.08 8.54 6.73
N ASP A 201 -4.97 9.26 6.68
CA ASP A 201 -4.82 10.40 5.78
C ASP A 201 -4.57 9.97 4.34
N TYR A 202 -3.87 8.85 4.17
CA TYR A 202 -3.49 8.36 2.85
C TYR A 202 -4.21 7.08 2.42
N GLY A 203 -4.89 6.38 3.35
CA GLY A 203 -5.50 5.09 3.05
C GLY A 203 -4.48 4.03 2.62
N LEU A 204 -3.25 4.10 3.12
CA LEU A 204 -2.14 3.22 2.76
C LEU A 204 -1.60 2.49 3.99
N LEU A 205 -1.11 1.27 3.78
CA LEU A 205 -0.47 0.48 4.83
C LEU A 205 0.87 1.11 5.20
N THR A 206 1.09 1.33 6.49
CA THR A 206 2.36 1.86 7.02
C THR A 206 3.22 0.78 7.64
N GLU A 207 2.61 -0.24 8.25
CA GLU A 207 3.32 -1.38 8.81
C GLU A 207 2.45 -2.64 8.74
N SER A 208 3.07 -3.79 8.51
CA SER A 208 2.42 -5.10 8.60
C SER A 208 3.32 -6.10 9.28
N ILE A 209 2.84 -6.69 10.38
CA ILE A 209 3.57 -7.71 11.13
C ILE A 209 2.80 -9.03 11.08
N LEU A 210 3.52 -10.13 10.79
CA LEU A 210 3.00 -11.48 10.96
C LEU A 210 3.68 -12.14 12.16
N LYS A 211 2.87 -12.71 13.04
CA LYS A 211 3.33 -13.49 14.19
C LYS A 211 2.85 -14.92 14.09
N ARG A 212 3.72 -15.87 14.44
CA ARG A 212 3.36 -17.27 14.59
C ARG A 212 3.82 -17.73 15.97
N GLU A 213 2.90 -18.33 16.72
CA GLU A 213 3.17 -18.75 18.12
C GLU A 213 3.68 -17.59 19.00
N GLY A 214 3.27 -16.35 18.71
CA GLY A 214 3.69 -15.14 19.40
C GLY A 214 5.00 -14.52 18.93
N GLU A 215 5.77 -15.20 18.08
CA GLU A 215 7.03 -14.67 17.53
C GLU A 215 6.81 -13.97 16.19
N THR A 216 7.44 -12.82 15.99
CA THR A 216 7.43 -12.11 14.72
C THR A 216 8.21 -12.90 13.68
N VAL A 217 7.53 -13.33 12.61
CA VAL A 217 8.13 -14.05 11.48
C VAL A 217 8.29 -13.18 10.23
N TYR A 218 7.56 -12.07 10.19
CA TYR A 218 7.58 -11.11 9.09
C TYR A 218 7.23 -9.73 9.60
N ASP A 219 7.93 -8.72 9.13
CA ASP A 219 7.69 -7.31 9.43
C ASP A 219 7.97 -6.51 8.16
N ALA A 220 7.02 -5.71 7.72
CA ALA A 220 7.16 -4.77 6.61
C ALA A 220 6.81 -3.37 7.10
N LEU A 221 7.80 -2.51 7.15
CA LEU A 221 7.69 -1.13 7.58
C LEU A 221 7.86 -0.19 6.39
N GLN A 222 6.91 0.73 6.22
CA GLN A 222 7.01 1.81 5.23
C GLN A 222 8.15 2.77 5.59
N THR A 223 8.95 3.12 4.61
CA THR A 223 10.13 4.00 4.75
C THR A 223 10.09 5.24 3.86
N GLY A 224 9.14 5.31 2.90
CA GLY A 224 8.97 6.44 2.00
C GLY A 224 7.74 6.33 1.13
#